data_4a246e1dd3dfdeb467a7adf6db34dad4
#
_entry.id   4a246e1dd3dfdeb467a7adf6db34dad4
#
_cell.length_a   1.000
_cell.length_b   1.000
_cell.length_c   1.000
_cell.angle_alpha   90.00
_cell.angle_beta   90.00
_cell.angle_gamma   90.00
#
_symmetry.space_group_name_H-M   'P 1'
#
loop_
_entity.id
_entity.type
_entity.pdbx_description
1 polymer ?
#
loop_
_entity_poly.entity_id
_entity_poly.type
_entity_poly.pdbx_seq_one_letter_code
_entity_poly.pdbx_strand_id
1 'polypeptide(L)'
;MAQCAIADGITHVVATPHSNSRFHFDFVRVRELRDELQAAVGDKLNLATGCDFHLDPENLDSLRKDASHYCINQRNYLLVEFNEISIPPSMDQTLHEIQLTGVRPIITHPERNGILRAHPERLKKWVRQGCFVQVTGGSLAGNFGPRAQKDALQWIGEGLVHFVASDAHNTRTRTLQLQPAYAAVMAQFGVEKAQALFLENPLAAFEGRELPHVPEVEDELPPPRRKRFFFF
;
A
#
# COMPACT_ATOMS: atom_id res chain seq x y z
N MET A 1 16.58 4.12 -12.77
CA MET A 1 15.58 4.29 -11.68
C MET A 1 16.23 4.85 -10.43
N ALA A 2 17.28 4.25 -9.85
CA ALA A 2 17.90 4.75 -8.61
C ALA A 2 18.35 6.23 -8.67
N GLN A 3 18.96 6.66 -9.78
CA GLN A 3 19.32 8.07 -9.96
C GLN A 3 18.11 9.01 -9.99
N CYS A 4 16.97 8.58 -10.54
CA CYS A 4 15.73 9.35 -10.47
C CYS A 4 15.22 9.47 -9.04
N ALA A 5 15.28 8.39 -8.25
CA ALA A 5 14.88 8.42 -6.86
C ALA A 5 15.72 9.40 -6.03
N ILE A 6 17.05 9.32 -6.19
CA ILE A 6 18.00 10.23 -5.51
C ILE A 6 17.74 11.69 -5.89
N ALA A 7 17.52 11.97 -7.18
CA ALA A 7 17.23 13.32 -7.67
C ALA A 7 15.87 13.86 -7.16
N ASP A 8 14.90 12.97 -6.91
CA ASP A 8 13.58 13.30 -6.35
C ASP A 8 13.60 13.43 -4.80
N GLY A 9 14.77 13.19 -4.15
CA GLY A 9 14.93 13.26 -2.70
C GLY A 9 14.50 12.00 -1.96
N ILE A 10 14.27 10.89 -2.66
CA ILE A 10 13.93 9.59 -2.05
C ILE A 10 15.17 9.00 -1.43
N THR A 11 15.09 8.56 -0.18
CA THR A 11 16.19 8.00 0.60
C THR A 11 16.08 6.49 0.82
N HIS A 12 14.87 5.93 0.71
CA HIS A 12 14.58 4.52 0.93
C HIS A 12 13.72 3.96 -0.20
N VAL A 13 14.07 2.80 -0.71
CA VAL A 13 13.30 2.08 -1.74
C VAL A 13 13.18 0.61 -1.37
N VAL A 14 11.99 0.07 -1.48
CA VAL A 14 11.73 -1.36 -1.35
C VAL A 14 11.47 -1.94 -2.73
N ALA A 15 12.28 -2.91 -3.16
CA ALA A 15 12.06 -3.68 -4.38
C ALA A 15 10.99 -4.73 -4.10
N THR A 16 9.82 -4.61 -4.75
CA THR A 16 8.62 -5.41 -4.48
C THR A 16 8.09 -6.07 -5.74
N PRO A 17 8.81 -7.04 -6.33
CA PRO A 17 8.29 -7.78 -7.47
C PRO A 17 7.02 -8.55 -7.09
N HIS A 18 6.15 -8.77 -8.07
CA HIS A 18 4.92 -9.53 -7.85
C HIS A 18 5.20 -10.99 -7.50
N SER A 19 4.32 -11.57 -6.66
CA SER A 19 4.17 -12.99 -6.48
C SER A 19 2.75 -13.40 -6.84
N ASN A 20 2.56 -14.05 -7.99
CA ASN A 20 1.27 -14.51 -8.47
C ASN A 20 1.45 -15.71 -9.43
N SER A 21 0.36 -16.23 -9.96
CA SER A 21 0.38 -17.39 -10.89
C SER A 21 1.23 -17.19 -12.15
N ARG A 22 1.54 -15.94 -12.51
CA ARG A 22 2.38 -15.58 -13.68
C ARG A 22 3.84 -15.32 -13.30
N PHE A 23 4.08 -14.78 -12.12
CA PHE A 23 5.40 -14.37 -11.65
C PHE A 23 5.73 -15.11 -10.34
N HIS A 24 6.70 -16.02 -10.45
CA HIS A 24 7.22 -16.70 -9.27
C HIS A 24 8.19 -15.78 -8.53
N PHE A 25 7.95 -15.56 -7.24
CA PHE A 25 8.83 -14.76 -6.40
C PHE A 25 10.01 -15.61 -5.90
N ASP A 26 11.21 -15.28 -6.32
CA ASP A 26 12.46 -15.88 -5.84
C ASP A 26 13.17 -14.91 -4.90
N PHE A 27 12.95 -15.11 -3.60
CA PHE A 27 13.52 -14.26 -2.56
C PHE A 27 15.06 -14.19 -2.62
N VAL A 28 15.73 -15.31 -2.88
CA VAL A 28 17.21 -15.36 -2.90
C VAL A 28 17.70 -14.49 -4.06
N ARG A 29 17.12 -14.66 -5.24
CA ARG A 29 17.50 -13.88 -6.42
C ARG A 29 17.21 -12.39 -6.28
N VAL A 30 16.06 -12.03 -5.72
CA VAL A 30 15.68 -10.63 -5.49
C VAL A 30 16.65 -9.96 -4.51
N ARG A 31 17.07 -10.69 -3.45
CA ARG A 31 18.05 -10.20 -2.49
C ARG A 31 19.43 -9.99 -3.13
N GLU A 32 19.92 -10.95 -3.91
CA GLU A 32 21.19 -10.81 -4.64
C GLU A 32 21.20 -9.56 -5.52
N LEU A 33 20.15 -9.37 -6.33
CA LEU A 33 20.03 -8.20 -7.22
C LEU A 33 19.93 -6.89 -6.43
N ARG A 34 19.27 -6.89 -5.27
CA ARG A 34 19.23 -5.75 -4.37
C ARG A 34 20.64 -5.42 -3.84
N ASP A 35 21.41 -6.44 -3.44
CA ASP A 35 22.77 -6.25 -2.91
C ASP A 35 23.72 -5.71 -3.99
N GLU A 36 23.63 -6.23 -5.22
CA GLU A 36 24.37 -5.69 -6.38
C GLU A 36 24.03 -4.21 -6.62
N LEU A 37 22.74 -3.86 -6.60
CA LEU A 37 22.28 -2.48 -6.80
C LEU A 37 22.70 -1.59 -5.62
N GLN A 38 22.61 -2.08 -4.38
CA GLN A 38 23.05 -1.34 -3.19
C GLN A 38 24.53 -0.99 -3.27
N ALA A 39 25.36 -1.93 -3.70
CA ALA A 39 26.80 -1.68 -3.90
C ALA A 39 27.05 -0.59 -4.96
N ALA A 40 26.22 -0.56 -6.02
CA ALA A 40 26.37 0.42 -7.09
C ALA A 40 25.89 1.82 -6.71
N VAL A 41 24.88 1.97 -5.84
CA VAL A 41 24.34 3.28 -5.42
C VAL A 41 25.01 3.82 -4.15
N GLY A 42 25.69 2.97 -3.39
CA GLY A 42 26.32 3.32 -2.10
C GLY A 42 25.30 3.82 -1.08
N ASP A 43 25.71 4.73 -0.21
CA ASP A 43 24.90 5.28 0.90
C ASP A 43 23.86 6.34 0.45
N LYS A 44 23.77 6.61 -0.86
CA LYS A 44 22.83 7.62 -1.39
C LYS A 44 21.37 7.15 -1.38
N LEU A 45 21.15 5.85 -1.30
CA LEU A 45 19.82 5.24 -1.33
C LEU A 45 19.85 3.93 -0.52
N ASN A 46 18.96 3.79 0.44
CA ASN A 46 18.79 2.56 1.20
C ASN A 46 17.82 1.63 0.49
N LEU A 47 18.27 0.44 0.12
CA LEU A 47 17.48 -0.54 -0.60
C LEU A 47 17.08 -1.71 0.29
N ALA A 48 15.82 -2.08 0.24
CA ALA A 48 15.29 -3.30 0.86
C ALA A 48 14.56 -4.16 -0.16
N THR A 49 14.24 -5.39 0.23
CA THR A 49 13.36 -6.30 -0.51
C THR A 49 11.99 -6.36 0.17
N GLY A 50 10.98 -6.68 -0.60
CA GLY A 50 9.63 -7.01 -0.22
C GLY A 50 8.96 -7.73 -1.38
N CYS A 51 7.67 -7.87 -1.35
CA CYS A 51 6.90 -8.52 -2.40
C CYS A 51 5.54 -7.83 -2.54
N ASP A 52 5.10 -7.59 -3.76
CA ASP A 52 3.70 -7.28 -4.01
C ASP A 52 2.95 -8.60 -4.15
N PHE A 53 2.33 -9.00 -3.04
CA PHE A 53 1.89 -10.35 -2.79
C PHE A 53 0.41 -10.55 -3.13
N HIS A 54 0.14 -11.43 -4.10
CA HIS A 54 -1.23 -11.83 -4.41
C HIS A 54 -1.72 -12.93 -3.48
N LEU A 55 -2.92 -12.75 -2.91
CA LEU A 55 -3.57 -13.71 -2.01
C LEU A 55 -4.23 -14.85 -2.80
N ASP A 56 -3.45 -15.63 -3.50
CA ASP A 56 -3.89 -16.89 -4.09
C ASP A 56 -3.46 -18.11 -3.23
N PRO A 57 -4.10 -19.28 -3.39
CA PRO A 57 -3.85 -20.43 -2.51
C PRO A 57 -2.40 -20.89 -2.47
N GLU A 58 -1.70 -20.90 -3.61
CA GLU A 58 -0.31 -21.37 -3.70
C GLU A 58 0.64 -20.42 -2.95
N ASN A 59 0.40 -19.12 -3.06
CA ASN A 59 1.15 -18.09 -2.35
C ASN A 59 0.91 -18.18 -0.84
N LEU A 60 -0.33 -18.38 -0.41
CA LEU A 60 -0.67 -18.48 1.02
C LEU A 60 0.07 -19.62 1.71
N ASP A 61 0.24 -20.76 1.05
CA ASP A 61 1.01 -21.86 1.61
C ASP A 61 2.50 -21.54 1.75
N SER A 62 3.04 -20.75 0.84
CA SER A 62 4.41 -20.25 0.93
C SER A 62 4.59 -19.19 2.02
N LEU A 63 3.63 -18.30 2.18
CA LEU A 63 3.60 -17.29 3.25
C LEU A 63 3.57 -17.94 4.64
N ARG A 64 2.78 -19.02 4.81
CA ARG A 64 2.70 -19.77 6.09
C ARG A 64 4.02 -20.43 6.49
N LYS A 65 4.87 -20.77 5.51
CA LYS A 65 6.19 -21.38 5.78
C LYS A 65 7.20 -20.36 6.28
N ASP A 66 7.26 -19.22 5.62
CA ASP A 66 8.13 -18.10 6.03
C ASP A 66 7.61 -16.77 5.47
N ALA A 67 6.87 -16.03 6.28
CA ALA A 67 6.32 -14.74 5.91
C ALA A 67 7.40 -13.66 5.72
N SER A 68 8.56 -13.79 6.40
CA SER A 68 9.59 -12.77 6.37
C SER A 68 10.16 -12.53 4.98
N HIS A 69 10.19 -13.57 4.13
CA HIS A 69 10.68 -13.47 2.76
C HIS A 69 9.85 -12.49 1.90
N TYR A 70 8.56 -12.34 2.21
CA TYR A 70 7.62 -11.51 1.47
C TYR A 70 7.44 -10.12 2.08
N CYS A 71 7.73 -9.98 3.37
CA CYS A 71 7.56 -8.73 4.10
C CYS A 71 8.61 -7.68 3.74
N ILE A 72 8.23 -6.40 3.84
CA ILE A 72 9.11 -5.26 3.67
C ILE A 72 10.33 -5.40 4.57
N ASN A 73 11.53 -5.36 3.96
CA ASN A 73 12.82 -5.44 4.66
C ASN A 73 12.92 -6.64 5.63
N GLN A 74 12.25 -7.76 5.29
CA GLN A 74 12.19 -8.99 6.09
C GLN A 74 11.66 -8.74 7.52
N ARG A 75 10.78 -7.72 7.70
CA ARG A 75 10.16 -7.36 8.97
C ARG A 75 8.75 -7.97 9.07
N ASN A 76 7.74 -7.16 9.31
CA ASN A 76 6.38 -7.61 9.59
C ASN A 76 5.28 -6.92 8.75
N TYR A 77 5.63 -6.06 7.78
CA TYR A 77 4.67 -5.45 6.89
C TYR A 77 4.66 -6.16 5.54
N LEU A 78 3.49 -6.60 5.10
CA LEU A 78 3.28 -7.33 3.85
C LEU A 78 2.41 -6.50 2.91
N LEU A 79 2.91 -6.21 1.70
CA LEU A 79 2.10 -5.64 0.64
C LEU A 79 1.17 -6.71 0.07
N VAL A 80 -0.12 -6.41 -0.01
CA VAL A 80 -1.16 -7.33 -0.47
C VAL A 80 -1.88 -6.72 -1.67
N GLU A 81 -1.74 -7.37 -2.82
CA GLU A 81 -2.45 -7.01 -4.04
C GLU A 81 -3.65 -7.94 -4.26
N PHE A 82 -4.79 -7.35 -4.57
CA PHE A 82 -6.00 -8.10 -4.90
C PHE A 82 -6.20 -8.21 -6.39
N ASN A 83 -6.74 -9.36 -6.80
CA ASN A 83 -7.14 -9.61 -8.18
C ASN A 83 -8.18 -8.58 -8.65
N GLU A 84 -8.05 -8.12 -9.90
CA GLU A 84 -8.98 -7.14 -10.49
C GLU A 84 -10.33 -7.73 -10.91
N ILE A 85 -10.42 -9.07 -11.04
CA ILE A 85 -11.62 -9.77 -11.53
C ILE A 85 -12.52 -10.22 -10.38
N SER A 86 -11.91 -10.69 -9.28
CA SER A 86 -12.65 -11.25 -8.14
C SER A 86 -11.90 -11.07 -6.82
N ILE A 87 -12.62 -10.67 -5.80
CA ILE A 87 -12.15 -10.66 -4.39
C ILE A 87 -13.19 -11.42 -3.56
N PRO A 88 -12.96 -12.72 -3.29
CA PRO A 88 -13.90 -13.54 -2.54
C PRO A 88 -14.22 -13.00 -1.15
N PRO A 89 -15.41 -13.27 -0.59
CA PRO A 89 -15.73 -12.91 0.80
C PRO A 89 -14.79 -13.52 1.84
N SER A 90 -14.22 -14.69 1.54
CA SER A 90 -13.23 -15.36 2.41
C SER A 90 -11.94 -14.56 2.64
N MET A 91 -11.68 -13.51 1.85
CA MET A 91 -10.51 -12.64 2.05
C MET A 91 -10.50 -11.96 3.42
N ASP A 92 -11.67 -11.70 4.01
CA ASP A 92 -11.77 -11.16 5.35
C ASP A 92 -11.10 -12.09 6.38
N GLN A 93 -11.40 -13.38 6.29
CA GLN A 93 -10.80 -14.40 7.13
C GLN A 93 -9.30 -14.59 6.83
N THR A 94 -8.92 -14.61 5.55
CA THR A 94 -7.53 -14.74 5.13
C THR A 94 -6.66 -13.61 5.67
N LEU A 95 -7.11 -12.35 5.58
CA LEU A 95 -6.38 -11.20 6.14
C LEU A 95 -6.24 -11.31 7.67
N HIS A 96 -7.31 -11.75 8.35
CA HIS A 96 -7.26 -11.98 9.79
C HIS A 96 -6.27 -13.10 10.17
N GLU A 97 -6.27 -14.22 9.46
CA GLU A 97 -5.30 -15.31 9.67
C GLU A 97 -3.85 -14.84 9.50
N ILE A 98 -3.58 -14.00 8.49
CA ILE A 98 -2.26 -13.38 8.28
C ILE A 98 -1.89 -12.52 9.50
N GLN A 99 -2.80 -11.69 9.99
CA GLN A 99 -2.55 -10.84 11.17
C GLN A 99 -2.26 -11.63 12.45
N LEU A 100 -2.90 -12.80 12.62
CA LEU A 100 -2.62 -13.69 13.77
C LEU A 100 -1.18 -14.23 13.79
N THR A 101 -0.48 -14.23 12.66
CA THR A 101 0.95 -14.58 12.60
C THR A 101 1.88 -13.43 12.97
N GLY A 102 1.36 -12.27 13.32
CA GLY A 102 2.12 -11.05 13.59
C GLY A 102 2.47 -10.22 12.36
N VAL A 103 2.03 -10.65 11.17
CA VAL A 103 2.18 -9.90 9.91
C VAL A 103 1.12 -8.81 9.82
N ARG A 104 1.51 -7.65 9.30
CA ARG A 104 0.67 -6.46 9.14
C ARG A 104 0.38 -6.22 7.66
N PRO A 105 -0.83 -6.56 7.17
CA PRO A 105 -1.17 -6.38 5.77
C PRO A 105 -1.29 -4.91 5.38
N ILE A 106 -0.69 -4.55 4.24
CA ILE A 106 -0.86 -3.26 3.56
C ILE A 106 -1.55 -3.53 2.23
N ILE A 107 -2.78 -3.09 2.07
CA ILE A 107 -3.54 -3.23 0.82
C ILE A 107 -2.97 -2.23 -0.18
N THR A 108 -2.43 -2.73 -1.29
CA THR A 108 -1.77 -1.91 -2.31
C THR A 108 -2.77 -1.38 -3.32
N HIS A 109 -2.57 -0.12 -3.70
CA HIS A 109 -3.26 0.63 -4.75
C HIS A 109 -4.76 0.30 -4.96
N PRO A 110 -5.59 0.25 -3.88
CA PRO A 110 -7.01 -0.09 -4.00
C PRO A 110 -7.79 0.91 -4.87
N GLU A 111 -7.30 2.14 -5.02
CA GLU A 111 -7.87 3.16 -5.90
C GLU A 111 -7.78 2.80 -7.39
N ARG A 112 -6.98 1.79 -7.74
CA ARG A 112 -6.88 1.24 -9.10
C ARG A 112 -7.69 -0.04 -9.26
N ASN A 113 -8.08 -0.70 -8.17
CA ASN A 113 -8.88 -1.91 -8.21
C ASN A 113 -10.37 -1.59 -8.37
N GLY A 114 -10.98 -2.04 -9.48
CA GLY A 114 -12.38 -1.75 -9.82
C GLY A 114 -13.39 -2.25 -8.79
N ILE A 115 -13.09 -3.38 -8.13
CA ILE A 115 -13.97 -4.00 -7.12
C ILE A 115 -13.93 -3.19 -5.82
N LEU A 116 -12.74 -2.83 -5.33
CA LEU A 116 -12.59 -2.06 -4.09
C LEU A 116 -13.15 -0.64 -4.23
N ARG A 117 -13.04 -0.06 -5.43
CA ARG A 117 -13.66 1.25 -5.74
C ARG A 117 -15.18 1.19 -5.78
N ALA A 118 -15.74 0.07 -6.24
CA ALA A 118 -17.19 -0.16 -6.22
C ALA A 118 -17.71 -0.50 -4.81
N HIS A 119 -16.86 -1.05 -3.94
CA HIS A 119 -17.19 -1.53 -2.61
C HIS A 119 -16.22 -0.97 -1.54
N PRO A 120 -16.15 0.37 -1.35
CA PRO A 120 -15.23 1.00 -0.41
C PRO A 120 -15.49 0.60 1.05
N GLU A 121 -16.69 0.13 1.37
CA GLU A 121 -17.04 -0.41 2.68
C GLU A 121 -16.19 -1.62 3.08
N ARG A 122 -15.72 -2.42 2.11
CA ARG A 122 -14.81 -3.54 2.37
C ARG A 122 -13.44 -3.02 2.83
N LEU A 123 -12.92 -2.01 2.15
CA LEU A 123 -11.65 -1.37 2.52
C LEU A 123 -11.73 -0.76 3.92
N LYS A 124 -12.81 -0.02 4.21
CA LYS A 124 -13.08 0.55 5.54
C LYS A 124 -13.12 -0.53 6.62
N LYS A 125 -13.79 -1.65 6.35
CA LYS A 125 -13.84 -2.79 7.27
C LYS A 125 -12.45 -3.33 7.56
N TRP A 126 -11.63 -3.57 6.55
CA TRP A 126 -10.28 -4.12 6.72
C TRP A 126 -9.35 -3.17 7.47
N VAL A 127 -9.46 -1.87 7.23
CA VAL A 127 -8.70 -0.86 7.99
C VAL A 127 -9.09 -0.87 9.47
N ARG A 128 -10.39 -0.93 9.79
CA ARG A 128 -10.86 -1.09 11.18
C ARG A 128 -10.38 -2.38 11.83
N GLN A 129 -10.11 -3.40 11.05
CA GLN A 129 -9.55 -4.68 11.50
C GLN A 129 -8.02 -4.68 11.58
N GLY A 130 -7.36 -3.53 11.38
CA GLY A 130 -5.92 -3.38 11.53
C GLY A 130 -5.11 -3.63 10.25
N CYS A 131 -5.74 -3.68 9.07
CA CYS A 131 -5.04 -3.59 7.80
C CYS A 131 -4.67 -2.14 7.50
N PHE A 132 -3.60 -1.95 6.75
CA PHE A 132 -3.18 -0.63 6.26
C PHE A 132 -3.47 -0.48 4.77
N VAL A 133 -3.36 0.73 4.25
CA VAL A 133 -3.64 1.05 2.85
C VAL A 133 -2.52 1.90 2.29
N GLN A 134 -2.02 1.51 1.11
CA GLN A 134 -1.09 2.28 0.31
C GLN A 134 -1.77 2.70 -1.00
N VAL A 135 -1.75 4.00 -1.31
CA VAL A 135 -2.14 4.51 -2.64
C VAL A 135 -0.91 4.84 -3.48
N THR A 136 -1.08 4.85 -4.80
CA THR A 136 0.00 5.16 -5.73
C THR A 136 0.15 6.67 -5.90
N GLY A 137 1.38 7.17 -5.80
CA GLY A 137 1.69 8.59 -6.07
C GLY A 137 1.25 9.03 -7.46
N GLY A 138 1.38 8.16 -8.47
CA GLY A 138 0.87 8.40 -9.81
C GLY A 138 -0.65 8.58 -9.89
N SER A 139 -1.43 7.94 -9.01
CA SER A 139 -2.89 8.15 -8.91
C SER A 139 -3.18 9.58 -8.43
N LEU A 140 -2.47 10.05 -7.40
CA LEU A 140 -2.59 11.41 -6.87
C LEU A 140 -2.19 12.47 -7.91
N ALA A 141 -1.20 12.17 -8.73
CA ALA A 141 -0.77 13.04 -9.85
C ALA A 141 -1.67 12.95 -11.10
N GLY A 142 -2.72 12.10 -11.08
CA GLY A 142 -3.67 11.95 -12.20
C GLY A 142 -3.24 10.97 -13.31
N ASN A 143 -2.09 10.31 -13.19
CA ASN A 143 -1.52 9.44 -14.22
C ASN A 143 -2.36 8.17 -14.47
N PHE A 144 -3.21 7.76 -13.51
CA PHE A 144 -4.13 6.63 -13.61
C PHE A 144 -5.59 7.05 -13.85
N GLY A 145 -5.77 8.31 -14.29
CA GLY A 145 -7.06 8.89 -14.65
C GLY A 145 -7.79 9.56 -13.49
N PRO A 146 -8.80 10.38 -13.82
CA PRO A 146 -9.46 11.27 -12.84
C PRO A 146 -10.22 10.51 -11.75
N ARG A 147 -10.68 9.31 -12.04
CA ARG A 147 -11.43 8.48 -11.09
C ARG A 147 -10.52 7.91 -10.00
N ALA A 148 -9.34 7.35 -10.37
CA ALA A 148 -8.37 6.87 -9.40
C ALA A 148 -7.82 8.03 -8.54
N GLN A 149 -7.59 9.18 -9.14
CA GLN A 149 -7.18 10.40 -8.42
C GLN A 149 -8.22 10.82 -7.39
N LYS A 150 -9.49 10.91 -7.79
CA LYS A 150 -10.59 11.28 -6.89
C LYS A 150 -10.70 10.31 -5.71
N ASP A 151 -10.71 9.00 -5.99
CA ASP A 151 -10.88 7.97 -4.97
C ASP A 151 -9.69 8.00 -3.98
N ALA A 152 -8.43 8.13 -4.47
CA ALA A 152 -7.24 8.25 -3.63
C ALA A 152 -7.30 9.48 -2.71
N LEU A 153 -7.62 10.66 -3.24
CA LEU A 153 -7.74 11.89 -2.46
C LEU A 153 -8.89 11.81 -1.44
N GLN A 154 -10.02 11.25 -1.84
CA GLN A 154 -11.15 11.04 -0.93
C GLN A 154 -10.75 10.14 0.25
N TRP A 155 -10.09 9.01 -0.01
CA TRP A 155 -9.68 8.07 1.04
C TRP A 155 -8.58 8.63 1.96
N ILE A 156 -7.72 9.51 1.46
CA ILE A 156 -6.79 10.27 2.32
C ILE A 156 -7.59 11.17 3.28
N GLY A 157 -8.60 11.87 2.76
CA GLY A 157 -9.47 12.73 3.57
C GLY A 157 -10.30 11.96 4.61
N GLU A 158 -10.73 10.74 4.27
CA GLU A 158 -11.48 9.84 5.16
C GLU A 158 -10.58 9.09 6.18
N GLY A 159 -9.26 9.32 6.19
CA GLY A 159 -8.34 8.65 7.11
C GLY A 159 -8.06 7.17 6.80
N LEU A 160 -8.37 6.70 5.59
CA LEU A 160 -8.17 5.30 5.22
C LEU A 160 -6.74 5.00 4.76
N VAL A 161 -5.98 6.00 4.31
CA VAL A 161 -4.67 5.83 3.70
C VAL A 161 -3.56 6.03 4.73
N HIS A 162 -2.58 5.13 4.71
CA HIS A 162 -1.45 5.11 5.62
C HIS A 162 -0.11 5.36 4.93
N PHE A 163 -0.04 5.06 3.61
CA PHE A 163 1.17 5.16 2.82
C PHE A 163 0.89 5.72 1.43
N VAL A 164 1.85 6.47 0.90
CA VAL A 164 1.94 6.77 -0.54
C VAL A 164 3.26 6.24 -1.05
N ALA A 165 3.23 5.43 -2.11
CA ALA A 165 4.41 4.90 -2.75
C ALA A 165 4.37 5.11 -4.27
N SER A 166 5.51 4.97 -4.94
CA SER A 166 5.60 5.22 -6.38
C SER A 166 4.97 4.13 -7.23
N ASP A 167 5.03 2.87 -6.78
CA ASP A 167 4.69 1.70 -7.58
C ASP A 167 5.40 1.74 -8.96
N ALA A 168 6.71 2.04 -8.92
CA ALA A 168 7.52 2.32 -10.10
C ALA A 168 7.90 1.05 -10.85
N HIS A 169 7.81 1.11 -12.19
CA HIS A 169 8.11 -0.03 -13.05
C HIS A 169 9.16 0.27 -14.12
N ASN A 170 9.38 1.54 -14.43
CA ASN A 170 10.29 1.95 -15.49
C ASN A 170 10.75 3.41 -15.30
N THR A 171 11.57 3.90 -16.22
CA THR A 171 12.16 5.24 -16.18
C THR A 171 11.39 6.28 -16.99
N ARG A 172 10.22 5.96 -17.53
CA ARG A 172 9.49 6.84 -18.46
C ARG A 172 8.08 7.19 -17.98
N THR A 173 7.24 6.19 -17.75
CA THR A 173 5.80 6.36 -17.47
C THR A 173 5.42 6.05 -16.03
N ARG A 174 6.09 5.07 -15.41
CA ARG A 174 5.92 4.68 -13.99
C ARG A 174 7.26 4.80 -13.30
N THR A 175 7.63 6.03 -12.99
CA THR A 175 8.94 6.40 -12.42
C THR A 175 8.92 6.38 -10.89
N LEU A 176 10.11 6.49 -10.29
CA LEU A 176 10.28 6.64 -8.84
C LEU A 176 10.01 8.07 -8.33
N GLN A 177 9.38 8.95 -9.11
CA GLN A 177 9.09 10.33 -8.70
C GLN A 177 7.85 10.39 -7.82
N LEU A 178 7.98 11.07 -6.67
CA LEU A 178 6.90 11.28 -5.69
C LEU A 178 6.63 12.77 -5.41
N GLN A 179 7.51 13.68 -5.81
CA GLN A 179 7.36 15.12 -5.56
C GLN A 179 6.01 15.70 -6.01
N PRO A 180 5.46 15.39 -7.21
CA PRO A 180 4.15 15.90 -7.60
C PRO A 180 3.01 15.41 -6.69
N ALA A 181 3.07 14.15 -6.26
CA ALA A 181 2.08 13.59 -5.36
C ALA A 181 2.20 14.17 -3.94
N TYR A 182 3.43 14.36 -3.45
CA TYR A 182 3.69 15.01 -2.17
C TYR A 182 3.13 16.44 -2.15
N ALA A 183 3.42 17.23 -3.20
CA ALA A 183 2.91 18.58 -3.33
C ALA A 183 1.36 18.64 -3.37
N ALA A 184 0.72 17.69 -4.06
CA ALA A 184 -0.75 17.61 -4.12
C ALA A 184 -1.35 17.33 -2.74
N VAL A 185 -0.80 16.36 -1.99
CA VAL A 185 -1.26 16.04 -0.63
C VAL A 185 -1.00 17.20 0.32
N MET A 186 0.19 17.80 0.27
CA MET A 186 0.54 18.96 1.10
C MET A 186 -0.41 20.13 0.86
N ALA A 187 -0.74 20.42 -0.40
CA ALA A 187 -1.64 21.53 -0.75
C ALA A 187 -3.07 21.31 -0.25
N GLN A 188 -3.56 20.08 -0.25
CA GLN A 188 -4.96 19.76 0.11
C GLN A 188 -5.15 19.41 1.58
N PHE A 189 -4.17 18.75 2.21
CA PHE A 189 -4.31 18.16 3.56
C PHE A 189 -3.28 18.69 4.56
N GLY A 190 -2.37 19.56 4.14
CA GLY A 190 -1.32 20.11 4.99
C GLY A 190 -0.03 19.28 5.03
N VAL A 191 1.02 19.93 5.55
CA VAL A 191 2.38 19.37 5.59
C VAL A 191 2.47 18.15 6.51
N GLU A 192 1.78 18.14 7.65
CA GLU A 192 1.79 17.02 8.61
C GLU A 192 1.25 15.72 7.97
N LYS A 193 0.13 15.83 7.24
CA LYS A 193 -0.44 14.68 6.53
C LYS A 193 0.52 14.18 5.43
N ALA A 194 1.14 15.09 4.68
CA ALA A 194 2.11 14.70 3.66
C ALA A 194 3.34 14.02 4.29
N GLN A 195 3.90 14.54 5.38
CA GLN A 195 5.00 13.91 6.09
C GLN A 195 4.63 12.51 6.62
N ALA A 196 3.46 12.37 7.24
CA ALA A 196 2.98 11.10 7.73
C ALA A 196 2.93 10.03 6.63
N LEU A 197 2.34 10.35 5.46
CA LEU A 197 2.08 9.39 4.39
C LEU A 197 3.31 9.07 3.53
N PHE A 198 4.25 10.00 3.38
CA PHE A 198 5.39 9.84 2.45
C PHE A 198 6.72 9.56 3.16
N LEU A 199 6.85 9.90 4.47
CA LEU A 199 8.11 9.79 5.19
C LEU A 199 7.98 8.93 6.45
N GLU A 200 7.15 9.31 7.41
CA GLU A 200 7.19 8.77 8.76
C GLU A 200 6.60 7.36 8.85
N ASN A 201 5.42 7.14 8.29
CA ASN A 201 4.83 5.80 8.21
C ASN A 201 5.64 4.85 7.30
N PRO A 202 6.07 5.26 6.06
CA PRO A 202 6.93 4.42 5.23
C PRO A 202 8.23 4.03 5.91
N LEU A 203 8.89 4.95 6.61
CA LEU A 203 10.12 4.65 7.35
C LEU A 203 9.86 3.68 8.50
N ALA A 204 8.78 3.87 9.25
CA ALA A 204 8.40 2.94 10.32
C ALA A 204 8.14 1.53 9.80
N ALA A 205 7.45 1.39 8.65
CA ALA A 205 7.22 0.10 8.01
C ALA A 205 8.54 -0.54 7.52
N PHE A 206 9.44 0.25 6.93
CA PHE A 206 10.76 -0.19 6.50
C PHE A 206 11.59 -0.75 7.67
N GLU A 207 11.49 -0.13 8.84
CA GLU A 207 12.19 -0.55 10.06
C GLU A 207 11.44 -1.62 10.87
N GLY A 208 10.20 -1.94 10.51
CA GLY A 208 9.34 -2.89 11.24
C GLY A 208 8.78 -2.37 12.55
N ARG A 209 8.71 -1.04 12.71
CA ARG A 209 8.15 -0.36 13.88
C ARG A 209 6.64 -0.15 13.76
N GLU A 210 5.99 0.18 14.86
CA GLU A 210 4.61 0.72 14.86
C GLU A 210 4.55 2.00 14.03
N LEU A 211 3.44 2.17 13.28
CA LEU A 211 3.23 3.41 12.54
C LEU A 211 2.98 4.58 13.52
N PRO A 212 3.69 5.69 13.39
CA PRO A 212 3.45 6.87 14.24
C PRO A 212 2.13 7.57 13.95
N HIS A 213 1.58 7.41 12.74
CA HIS A 213 0.36 8.07 12.31
C HIS A 213 -0.64 7.06 11.75
N VAL A 214 -1.53 6.57 12.61
CA VAL A 214 -2.69 5.74 12.22
C VAL A 214 -3.94 6.56 12.44
N PRO A 215 -4.59 7.06 11.36
CA PRO A 215 -5.82 7.82 11.50
C PRO A 215 -6.94 6.96 12.09
N GLU A 216 -7.77 7.54 12.93
CA GLU A 216 -9.02 6.91 13.33
C GLU A 216 -10.01 6.98 12.16
N VAL A 217 -10.54 5.83 11.77
CA VAL A 217 -11.60 5.75 10.76
C VAL A 217 -12.91 6.06 11.44
N GLU A 218 -13.51 7.21 11.14
CA GLU A 218 -14.81 7.59 11.69
C GLU A 218 -15.86 6.52 11.40
N ASP A 219 -16.63 6.16 12.41
CA ASP A 219 -17.82 5.33 12.22
C ASP A 219 -18.83 6.12 11.40
N GLU A 220 -19.38 5.51 10.37
CA GLU A 220 -20.53 6.09 9.66
C GLU A 220 -21.63 6.32 10.70
N LEU A 221 -22.05 7.57 10.86
CA LEU A 221 -23.24 7.88 11.65
C LEU A 221 -24.37 6.99 11.14
N PRO A 222 -25.10 6.28 12.01
CA PRO A 222 -26.19 5.45 11.57
C PRO A 222 -27.12 6.29 10.69
N PRO A 223 -27.59 5.76 9.55
CA PRO A 223 -28.42 6.52 8.63
C PRO A 223 -29.58 7.14 9.39
N PRO A 224 -29.93 8.41 9.14
CA PRO A 224 -30.99 9.09 9.87
C PRO A 224 -32.24 8.22 9.85
N ARG A 225 -32.74 7.86 11.04
CA ARG A 225 -33.95 7.03 11.18
C ARG A 225 -35.04 7.67 10.32
N ARG A 226 -35.41 7.02 9.21
CA ARG A 226 -36.57 7.44 8.41
C ARG A 226 -37.77 7.48 9.33
N LYS A 227 -38.28 8.68 9.64
CA LYS A 227 -39.57 8.85 10.33
C LYS A 227 -40.62 8.19 9.45
N ARG A 228 -41.14 7.03 9.88
CA ARG A 228 -42.32 6.44 9.29
C ARG A 228 -43.49 7.34 9.67
N PHE A 229 -43.95 8.15 8.74
CA PHE A 229 -45.27 8.81 8.87
C PHE A 229 -46.32 7.75 8.58
N PHE A 230 -47.07 7.37 9.58
CA PHE A 230 -48.33 6.67 9.39
C PHE A 230 -49.40 7.73 9.14
N PHE A 231 -49.97 7.74 7.95
CA PHE A 231 -51.22 8.46 7.68
C PHE A 231 -52.35 7.49 8.03
N PHE A 232 -53.22 7.91 8.92
CA PHE A 232 -54.51 7.29 9.18
C PHE A 232 -55.53 7.88 8.21
#